data_ccba8d0057a8e31e8f88c12cec2dd719
#
_entry.id   ccba8d0057a8e31e8f88c12cec2dd719
#
_cell.length_a   1.000
_cell.length_b   1.000
_cell.length_c   1.000
_cell.angle_alpha   90.00
_cell.angle_beta   90.00
_cell.angle_gamma   90.00
#
_symmetry.space_group_name_H-M   'P 1'
#
loop_
_entity.id
_entity.type
_entity.pdbx_description
1 polymer ?
#
loop_
_entity_poly.entity_id
_entity_poly.type
_entity_poly.pdbx_seq_one_letter_code
_entity_poly.pdbx_strand_id
1 'polypeptide(L)'
;MGLFLIYARAANGCIGKDGALPWHLPADLKRFKALTMGPEKQGRPMIMGRKTFESLPGLLPGRRHIVLTRRERWDSAGAEVVRSVEEALAAAGVGEDGGEVAVIGGAAIYDVFMEHADRVELTEIHADFEGDTFMPPLGPEWEVVGREDFAAEGDQPAYSFVTLERAR
;
A
#
# COMPACT_ATOMS: atom_id res chain seq x y z
N MET A 1 -14.18 8.02 4.61
CA MET A 1 -13.97 7.37 5.64
C MET A 1 -12.68 6.80 5.86
N GLY A 2 -11.85 6.61 5.21
CA GLY A 2 -10.61 6.61 5.63
C GLY A 2 -9.66 5.46 5.57
N LEU A 3 -9.95 4.38 4.95
CA LEU A 3 -8.95 3.33 4.73
C LEU A 3 -8.73 3.12 3.24
N PHE A 4 -7.47 3.24 2.81
CA PHE A 4 -7.14 2.95 1.42
C PHE A 4 -5.95 2.01 1.32
N LEU A 5 -5.95 1.17 0.28
CA LEU A 5 -4.81 0.36 -0.07
C LEU A 5 -3.96 1.11 -1.09
N ILE A 6 -2.64 0.97 -0.98
CA ILE A 6 -1.72 1.54 -1.96
C ILE A 6 -0.71 0.45 -2.38
N TYR A 7 -0.68 0.13 -3.67
CA TYR A 7 0.27 -0.85 -4.20
C TYR A 7 0.48 -0.65 -5.68
N ALA A 8 1.58 -1.25 -6.18
CA ALA A 8 1.89 -1.33 -7.58
C ALA A 8 1.78 -2.79 -8.04
N ARG A 9 1.27 -3.01 -9.23
CA ARG A 9 1.03 -4.35 -9.76
C ARG A 9 1.43 -4.40 -11.23
N ALA A 10 2.30 -5.36 -11.56
CA ALA A 10 2.71 -5.59 -12.94
C ALA A 10 1.59 -6.23 -13.76
N ALA A 11 1.72 -6.23 -15.08
CA ALA A 11 0.71 -6.77 -15.98
C ALA A 11 0.37 -8.24 -15.69
N ASN A 12 1.38 -9.02 -15.25
CA ASN A 12 1.19 -10.42 -14.87
C ASN A 12 0.74 -10.63 -13.42
N GLY A 13 0.45 -9.55 -12.69
CA GLY A 13 0.00 -9.64 -11.31
C GLY A 13 1.08 -9.56 -10.26
N CYS A 14 2.35 -9.50 -10.65
CA CYS A 14 3.46 -9.45 -9.71
C CYS A 14 3.43 -8.17 -8.88
N ILE A 15 3.62 -8.30 -7.56
CA ILE A 15 3.74 -7.15 -6.64
C ILE A 15 5.02 -7.19 -5.83
N GLY A 16 5.82 -8.25 -5.94
CA GLY A 16 7.07 -8.34 -5.18
C GLY A 16 7.93 -9.51 -5.57
N LYS A 17 9.20 -9.39 -5.21
CA LYS A 17 10.21 -10.45 -5.38
C LYS A 17 11.22 -10.34 -4.25
N ASP A 18 11.44 -11.43 -3.51
CA ASP A 18 12.43 -11.51 -2.43
C ASP A 18 12.29 -10.36 -1.40
N GLY A 19 11.04 -9.97 -1.09
CA GLY A 19 10.76 -8.91 -0.13
C GLY A 19 10.94 -7.50 -0.65
N ALA A 20 11.16 -7.32 -1.95
CA ALA A 20 11.37 -6.02 -2.57
C ALA A 20 10.52 -5.89 -3.84
N LEU A 21 10.53 -4.70 -4.43
CA LEU A 21 9.88 -4.46 -5.72
C LEU A 21 10.84 -4.82 -6.84
N PRO A 22 10.40 -5.60 -7.85
CA PRO A 22 11.30 -5.96 -8.96
C PRO A 22 11.54 -4.85 -9.98
N TRP A 23 10.93 -3.69 -9.77
CA TRP A 23 11.10 -2.51 -10.63
C TRP A 23 11.58 -1.32 -9.81
N HIS A 24 12.06 -0.31 -10.52
CA HIS A 24 12.46 0.95 -9.91
C HIS A 24 11.73 2.09 -10.63
N LEU A 25 10.77 2.70 -9.95
CA LEU A 25 9.99 3.82 -10.47
C LEU A 25 10.02 4.98 -9.48
N PRO A 26 10.93 5.93 -9.66
CA PRO A 26 11.03 7.08 -8.75
C PRO A 26 9.72 7.86 -8.59
N ALA A 27 8.95 7.98 -9.67
CA ALA A 27 7.66 8.67 -9.62
C ALA A 27 6.66 7.95 -8.70
N ASP A 28 6.71 6.62 -8.65
CA ASP A 28 5.86 5.83 -7.78
C ASP A 28 6.24 5.99 -6.31
N LEU A 29 7.52 6.02 -6.00
CA LEU A 29 8.01 6.29 -4.65
C LEU A 29 7.59 7.67 -4.17
N LYS A 30 7.66 8.66 -5.05
CA LYS A 30 7.25 10.03 -4.77
C LYS A 30 5.75 10.11 -4.51
N ARG A 31 4.95 9.40 -5.30
CA ARG A 31 3.49 9.31 -5.12
C ARG A 31 3.15 8.63 -3.79
N PHE A 32 3.85 7.54 -3.46
CA PHE A 32 3.68 6.86 -2.19
C PHE A 32 3.89 7.81 -1.01
N LYS A 33 4.96 8.57 -1.05
CA LYS A 33 5.25 9.56 -0.01
C LYS A 33 4.14 10.61 0.09
N ALA A 34 3.71 11.14 -1.06
CA ALA A 34 2.67 12.16 -1.10
C ALA A 34 1.35 11.64 -0.51
N LEU A 35 0.95 10.42 -0.89
CA LEU A 35 -0.30 9.82 -0.43
C LEU A 35 -0.26 9.45 1.05
N THR A 36 0.88 8.98 1.56
CA THR A 36 0.99 8.59 2.96
C THR A 36 1.24 9.78 3.88
N MET A 37 1.82 10.86 3.37
CA MET A 37 1.95 12.11 4.14
C MET A 37 0.64 12.90 4.17
N GLY A 38 -0.13 12.84 3.10
CA GLY A 38 -1.37 13.56 2.95
C GLY A 38 -1.18 15.01 2.48
N PRO A 39 -2.27 15.69 2.08
CA PRO A 39 -2.17 17.01 1.46
C PRO A 39 -1.59 18.10 2.37
N GLU A 40 -1.75 17.96 3.67
CA GLU A 40 -1.22 18.93 4.64
C GLU A 40 0.11 18.47 5.25
N LYS A 41 0.66 17.38 4.76
CA LYS A 41 1.95 16.81 5.22
C LYS A 41 1.99 16.52 6.72
N GLN A 42 0.85 16.16 7.28
CA GLN A 42 0.74 15.78 8.70
C GLN A 42 1.16 14.35 8.96
N GLY A 43 1.19 13.51 7.91
CA GLY A 43 1.46 12.10 8.02
C GLY A 43 0.21 11.31 8.36
N ARG A 44 -0.02 10.24 7.60
CA ARG A 44 -1.11 9.31 7.84
C ARG A 44 -0.59 8.06 8.51
N PRO A 45 -1.37 7.42 9.39
CA PRO A 45 -0.99 6.11 9.89
C PRO A 45 -0.88 5.11 8.74
N MET A 46 0.11 4.23 8.83
CA MET A 46 0.32 3.17 7.83
C MET A 46 0.17 1.82 8.51
N ILE A 47 -0.67 0.97 7.94
CA ILE A 47 -0.84 -0.42 8.40
C ILE A 47 -0.03 -1.33 7.47
N MET A 48 0.73 -2.24 8.04
CA MET A 48 1.60 -3.13 7.28
C MET A 48 1.83 -4.45 8.02
N GLY A 49 2.34 -5.44 7.30
CA GLY A 49 2.80 -6.66 7.92
C GLY A 49 4.26 -6.51 8.39
N ARG A 50 4.70 -7.45 9.23
CA ARG A 50 6.06 -7.44 9.78
C ARG A 50 7.13 -7.46 8.69
N LYS A 51 6.98 -8.32 7.68
CA LYS A 51 7.98 -8.42 6.61
C LYS A 51 8.12 -7.13 5.82
N THR A 52 7.01 -6.44 5.59
CA THR A 52 7.03 -5.13 4.93
C THR A 52 7.78 -4.12 5.80
N PHE A 53 7.51 -4.11 7.10
CA PHE A 53 8.21 -3.22 8.03
C PHE A 53 9.72 -3.49 8.00
N GLU A 54 10.11 -4.76 8.03
CA GLU A 54 11.54 -5.14 8.02
C GLU A 54 12.21 -4.82 6.68
N SER A 55 11.46 -4.72 5.60
CA SER A 55 12.01 -4.39 4.28
C SER A 55 12.24 -2.90 4.07
N LEU A 56 11.70 -2.05 4.94
CA LEU A 56 11.90 -0.60 4.81
C LEU A 56 13.35 -0.25 5.13
N PRO A 57 13.92 0.74 4.42
CA PRO A 57 15.31 1.16 4.67
C PRO A 57 15.50 1.83 6.05
N GLY A 58 14.40 2.12 6.72
CA GLY A 58 14.33 2.73 8.04
C GLY A 58 12.91 3.22 8.26
N LEU A 59 12.65 3.84 9.40
CA LEU A 59 11.34 4.41 9.65
C LEU A 59 11.06 5.52 8.65
N LEU A 60 9.84 5.54 8.13
CA LEU A 60 9.41 6.59 7.20
C LEU A 60 8.99 7.82 8.01
N PRO A 61 9.72 8.93 7.91
CA PRO A 61 9.52 10.07 8.80
C PRO A 61 8.10 10.65 8.75
N GLY A 62 7.59 11.03 9.91
CA GLY A 62 6.33 11.72 10.04
C GLY A 62 5.08 10.85 9.92
N ARG A 63 5.24 9.53 9.81
CA ARG A 63 4.13 8.60 9.64
C ARG A 63 4.21 7.50 10.69
N ARG A 64 3.06 7.12 11.25
CA ARG A 64 3.01 6.04 12.23
C ARG A 64 3.10 4.69 11.51
N HIS A 65 3.83 3.74 12.10
CA HIS A 65 4.02 2.40 11.54
C HIS A 65 3.25 1.41 12.42
N ILE A 66 2.07 0.99 11.96
CA ILE A 66 1.23 0.03 12.67
C ILE A 66 1.43 -1.32 12.02
N VAL A 67 2.00 -2.27 12.77
CA VAL A 67 2.41 -3.56 12.24
C VAL A 67 1.53 -4.68 12.80
N LEU A 68 0.83 -5.35 11.90
CA LEU A 68 -0.01 -6.50 12.24
C LEU A 68 0.82 -7.77 12.13
N THR A 69 1.04 -8.45 13.26
CA THR A 69 1.80 -9.69 13.30
C THR A 69 1.45 -10.49 14.55
N ARG A 70 1.58 -11.81 14.44
CA ARG A 70 1.47 -12.71 15.59
C ARG A 70 2.84 -13.04 16.19
N ARG A 71 3.90 -12.61 15.54
CA ARG A 71 5.26 -12.90 16.00
C ARG A 71 5.58 -12.10 17.25
N GLU A 72 6.07 -12.77 18.29
CA GLU A 72 6.32 -12.12 19.56
C GLU A 72 7.71 -11.51 19.66
N ARG A 73 8.70 -12.13 19.03
CA ARG A 73 10.10 -11.69 19.13
C ARG A 73 10.66 -11.29 17.78
N TRP A 74 10.90 -10.00 17.63
CA TRP A 74 11.51 -9.41 16.45
C TRP A 74 11.86 -7.96 16.78
N ASP A 75 12.68 -7.33 15.93
CA ASP A 75 13.05 -5.92 16.15
C ASP A 75 11.89 -5.01 15.74
N SER A 76 11.09 -4.64 16.72
CA SER A 76 9.89 -3.82 16.51
C SER A 76 10.09 -2.35 16.86
N ALA A 77 11.33 -1.90 17.00
CA ALA A 77 11.62 -0.51 17.35
C ALA A 77 10.98 0.44 16.33
N GLY A 78 10.17 1.37 16.84
CA GLY A 78 9.44 2.33 16.00
C GLY A 78 8.10 1.83 15.46
N ALA A 79 7.74 0.57 15.74
CA ALA A 79 6.47 0.01 15.32
C ALA A 79 5.45 0.00 16.46
N GLU A 80 4.18 0.23 16.10
CA GLU A 80 3.06 -0.03 17.00
C GLU A 80 2.53 -1.41 16.64
N VAL A 81 2.78 -2.39 17.47
CA VAL A 81 2.46 -3.80 17.17
C VAL A 81 1.01 -4.09 17.53
N VAL A 82 0.27 -4.64 16.58
CA VAL A 82 -1.12 -5.06 16.79
C VAL A 82 -1.28 -6.52 16.38
N ARG A 83 -2.29 -7.19 16.93
CA ARG A 83 -2.47 -8.64 16.79
C ARG A 83 -3.68 -9.03 15.95
N SER A 84 -4.54 -8.08 15.62
CA SER A 84 -5.75 -8.37 14.83
C SER A 84 -6.08 -7.19 13.92
N VAL A 85 -6.93 -7.45 12.93
CA VAL A 85 -7.45 -6.41 12.04
C VAL A 85 -8.17 -5.34 12.86
N GLU A 86 -9.00 -5.76 13.80
CA GLU A 86 -9.76 -4.83 14.66
C GLU A 86 -8.84 -3.94 15.49
N GLU A 87 -7.77 -4.50 16.05
CA GLU A 87 -6.78 -3.71 16.77
C GLU A 87 -6.08 -2.69 15.86
N ALA A 88 -5.75 -3.11 14.63
CA ALA A 88 -5.11 -2.22 13.66
C ALA A 88 -6.01 -1.05 13.31
N LEU A 89 -7.28 -1.31 13.03
CA LEU A 89 -8.24 -0.26 12.67
C LEU A 89 -8.45 0.71 13.84
N ALA A 90 -8.55 0.18 15.06
CA ALA A 90 -8.70 1.01 16.25
C ALA A 90 -7.46 1.85 16.52
N ALA A 91 -6.27 1.25 16.44
CA ALA A 91 -5.00 1.96 16.67
C ALA A 91 -4.80 3.09 15.65
N ALA A 92 -5.18 2.85 14.40
CA ALA A 92 -5.05 3.83 13.33
C ALA A 92 -6.11 4.95 13.41
N GLY A 93 -7.18 4.75 14.17
CA GLY A 93 -8.27 5.72 14.27
C GLY A 93 -9.13 5.79 13.02
N VAL A 94 -9.33 4.65 12.36
CA VAL A 94 -10.17 4.58 11.16
C VAL A 94 -11.58 5.04 11.48
N GLY A 95 -12.09 6.00 10.71
CA GLY A 95 -13.41 6.57 10.92
C GLY A 95 -13.45 7.74 11.90
N GLU A 96 -12.34 8.04 12.56
CA GLU A 96 -12.24 9.19 13.47
C GLU A 96 -11.67 10.40 12.74
N ASP A 97 -12.15 11.59 13.11
CA ASP A 97 -11.62 12.88 12.64
C ASP A 97 -11.49 13.05 11.11
N GLY A 98 -12.16 12.20 10.34
CA GLY A 98 -12.08 12.27 8.88
C GLY A 98 -10.71 11.98 8.29
N GLY A 99 -9.75 11.54 9.10
CA GLY A 99 -8.41 11.20 8.64
C GLY A 99 -8.36 9.91 7.85
N GLU A 100 -7.37 9.79 6.98
CA GLU A 100 -7.19 8.60 6.16
C GLU A 100 -6.04 7.74 6.67
N VAL A 101 -6.15 6.44 6.47
CA VAL A 101 -5.16 5.44 6.88
C VAL A 101 -4.75 4.63 5.66
N ALA A 102 -3.45 4.47 5.46
CA ALA A 102 -2.90 3.74 4.32
C ALA A 102 -2.53 2.31 4.71
N VAL A 103 -2.90 1.34 3.87
CA VAL A 103 -2.45 -0.06 3.99
C VAL A 103 -1.38 -0.27 2.93
N ILE A 104 -0.16 -0.59 3.36
CA ILE A 104 1.00 -0.56 2.47
C ILE A 104 1.61 -1.95 2.16
N GLY A 105 1.02 -3.03 2.64
CA GLY A 105 1.41 -4.37 2.23
C GLY A 105 1.79 -5.30 3.35
N GLY A 106 2.15 -6.51 3.07
CA GLY A 106 2.13 -7.11 1.71
C GLY A 106 0.81 -7.77 1.31
N ALA A 107 0.92 -8.77 0.43
CA ALA A 107 -0.24 -9.40 -0.17
C ALA A 107 -1.27 -9.90 0.85
N ALA A 108 -0.84 -10.60 1.89
CA ALA A 108 -1.74 -11.11 2.93
C ALA A 108 -2.44 -9.96 3.68
N ILE A 109 -1.74 -8.85 3.88
CA ILE A 109 -2.29 -7.68 4.56
C ILE A 109 -3.30 -6.98 3.65
N TYR A 110 -3.01 -6.81 2.37
CA TYR A 110 -3.99 -6.28 1.42
C TYR A 110 -5.25 -7.14 1.41
N ASP A 111 -5.08 -8.46 1.42
CA ASP A 111 -6.22 -9.39 1.37
C ASP A 111 -7.16 -9.21 2.57
N VAL A 112 -6.61 -9.14 3.79
CA VAL A 112 -7.45 -9.03 4.99
C VAL A 112 -8.05 -7.63 5.19
N PHE A 113 -7.46 -6.60 4.61
CA PHE A 113 -7.99 -5.23 4.72
C PHE A 113 -8.84 -4.81 3.54
N MET A 114 -8.88 -5.60 2.45
CA MET A 114 -9.63 -5.26 1.25
C MET A 114 -11.10 -4.95 1.53
N GLU A 115 -11.73 -5.75 2.36
CA GLU A 115 -13.16 -5.57 2.69
C GLU A 115 -13.42 -4.30 3.51
N HIS A 116 -12.40 -3.75 4.18
CA HIS A 116 -12.51 -2.55 5.00
C HIS A 116 -12.14 -1.28 4.24
N ALA A 117 -11.53 -1.42 3.07
CA ALA A 117 -11.06 -0.28 2.30
C ALA A 117 -12.18 0.34 1.47
N ASP A 118 -12.17 1.65 1.36
CA ASP A 118 -13.11 2.39 0.53
C ASP A 118 -12.45 2.92 -0.75
N ARG A 119 -11.11 2.85 -0.83
CA ARG A 119 -10.36 3.33 -1.98
C ARG A 119 -9.11 2.47 -2.19
N VAL A 120 -8.69 2.34 -3.43
CA VAL A 120 -7.42 1.72 -3.80
C VAL A 120 -6.65 2.72 -4.67
N GLU A 121 -5.41 3.00 -4.28
CA GLU A 121 -4.48 3.77 -5.08
C GLU A 121 -3.51 2.80 -5.71
N LEU A 122 -3.73 2.51 -6.98
CA LEU A 122 -3.02 1.46 -7.71
C LEU A 122 -2.05 2.09 -8.71
N THR A 123 -0.83 1.55 -8.77
CA THR A 123 0.07 1.82 -9.88
C THR A 123 0.09 0.59 -10.77
N GLU A 124 -0.41 0.72 -11.99
CA GLU A 124 -0.33 -0.35 -12.99
C GLU A 124 0.97 -0.21 -13.75
N ILE A 125 1.77 -1.26 -13.77
CA ILE A 125 3.02 -1.29 -14.53
C ILE A 125 2.77 -2.14 -15.76
N HIS A 126 2.93 -1.54 -16.93
CA HIS A 126 2.55 -2.15 -18.21
C HIS A 126 3.68 -3.04 -18.75
N ALA A 127 4.14 -3.98 -17.93
CA ALA A 127 5.12 -4.98 -18.26
C ALA A 127 4.98 -6.13 -17.28
N ASP A 128 5.44 -7.32 -17.69
CA ASP A 128 5.50 -8.48 -16.81
C ASP A 128 6.82 -8.47 -16.05
N PHE A 129 6.79 -8.93 -14.81
CA PHE A 129 7.99 -9.05 -13.98
C PHE A 129 8.01 -10.40 -13.30
N GLU A 130 9.20 -10.98 -13.19
CA GLU A 130 9.39 -12.17 -12.39
C GLU A 130 9.31 -11.80 -10.91
N GLY A 131 8.62 -12.62 -10.15
CA GLY A 131 8.49 -12.39 -8.72
C GLY A 131 7.93 -13.61 -8.01
N ASP A 132 7.79 -13.48 -6.71
CA ASP A 132 7.26 -14.55 -5.86
C ASP A 132 5.95 -14.14 -5.17
N THR A 133 5.53 -12.90 -5.33
CA THR A 133 4.31 -12.39 -4.70
C THR A 133 3.41 -11.76 -5.76
N PHE A 134 2.16 -12.20 -5.79
CA PHE A 134 1.19 -11.82 -6.81
C PHE A 134 -0.13 -11.44 -6.18
N MET A 135 -0.87 -10.57 -6.85
CA MET A 135 -2.25 -10.23 -6.50
C MET A 135 -3.15 -10.38 -7.71
N PRO A 136 -4.40 -10.86 -7.51
CA PRO A 136 -5.38 -10.89 -8.59
C PRO A 136 -5.80 -9.47 -8.96
N PRO A 137 -6.38 -9.28 -10.16
CA PRO A 137 -6.97 -7.99 -10.50
C PRO A 137 -8.15 -7.68 -9.58
N LEU A 138 -8.45 -6.40 -9.42
CA LEU A 138 -9.59 -5.97 -8.63
C LEU A 138 -10.89 -6.38 -9.30
N GLY A 139 -11.87 -6.80 -8.49
CA GLY A 139 -13.16 -7.25 -8.99
C GLY A 139 -14.08 -6.10 -9.39
N PRO A 140 -15.31 -6.45 -9.85
CA PRO A 140 -16.27 -5.47 -10.36
C PRO A 140 -16.83 -4.53 -9.29
N GLU A 141 -16.63 -4.82 -8.01
CA GLU A 141 -17.01 -3.93 -6.92
C GLU A 141 -16.15 -2.66 -6.86
N TRP A 142 -15.07 -2.60 -7.63
CA TRP A 142 -14.19 -1.44 -7.70
C TRP A 142 -14.39 -0.68 -9.01
N GLU A 143 -14.55 0.63 -8.89
CA GLU A 143 -14.78 1.54 -10.01
C GLU A 143 -13.61 2.50 -10.17
N VAL A 144 -13.09 2.63 -11.39
CA VAL A 144 -12.02 3.60 -11.67
C VAL A 144 -12.60 5.00 -11.64
N VAL A 145 -12.11 5.84 -10.74
CA VAL A 145 -12.55 7.24 -10.62
C VAL A 145 -11.47 8.22 -11.06
N GLY A 146 -10.24 7.75 -11.26
CA GLY A 146 -9.15 8.58 -11.77
C GLY A 146 -8.09 7.72 -12.43
N ARG A 147 -7.47 8.25 -13.48
CA ARG A 147 -6.39 7.56 -14.18
C ARG A 147 -5.45 8.55 -14.83
N GLU A 148 -4.16 8.30 -14.68
CA GLU A 148 -3.11 9.09 -15.31
C GLU A 148 -2.08 8.15 -15.90
N ASP A 149 -1.85 8.25 -17.22
CA ASP A 149 -0.95 7.33 -17.93
C ASP A 149 0.39 8.00 -18.20
N PHE A 150 1.47 7.21 -18.11
CA PHE A 150 2.84 7.66 -18.35
C PHE A 150 3.53 6.72 -19.32
N ALA A 151 4.17 7.29 -20.33
CA ALA A 151 4.89 6.52 -21.34
C ALA A 151 6.18 5.91 -20.78
N ALA A 152 6.63 4.83 -21.40
CA ALA A 152 7.94 4.24 -21.07
C ALA A 152 9.07 5.21 -21.38
N GLU A 153 10.11 5.21 -20.54
CA GLU A 153 11.29 6.02 -20.72
C GLU A 153 12.54 5.19 -20.44
N GLY A 154 13.45 5.08 -21.41
CA GLY A 154 14.67 4.28 -21.25
C GLY A 154 14.32 2.85 -20.87
N ASP A 155 14.89 2.37 -19.76
CA ASP A 155 14.61 1.03 -19.24
C ASP A 155 13.35 0.98 -18.36
N GLN A 156 12.72 2.13 -18.14
CA GLN A 156 11.55 2.22 -17.29
C GLN A 156 10.29 1.90 -18.10
N PRO A 157 9.46 0.93 -17.65
CA PRO A 157 8.24 0.59 -18.37
C PRO A 157 7.20 1.71 -18.28
N ALA A 158 6.24 1.68 -19.19
CA ALA A 158 5.07 2.54 -19.07
C ALA A 158 4.28 2.14 -17.82
N TYR A 159 3.62 3.10 -17.21
CA TYR A 159 2.83 2.85 -16.01
C TYR A 159 1.65 3.82 -15.93
N SER A 160 0.70 3.50 -15.06
CA SER A 160 -0.46 4.36 -14.84
C SER A 160 -0.76 4.47 -13.36
N PHE A 161 -1.11 5.65 -12.91
CA PHE A 161 -1.67 5.85 -11.58
C PHE A 161 -3.19 5.77 -11.68
N VAL A 162 -3.80 4.86 -10.94
CA VAL A 162 -5.23 4.59 -11.01
C VAL A 162 -5.84 4.69 -9.63
N THR A 163 -6.88 5.49 -9.49
CA THR A 163 -7.63 5.57 -8.23
C THR A 163 -8.96 4.86 -8.44
N LEU A 164 -9.26 3.92 -7.55
CA LEU A 164 -10.50 3.17 -7.58
C LEU A 164 -11.26 3.36 -6.27
N GLU A 165 -12.58 3.40 -6.38
CA GLU A 165 -13.47 3.47 -5.22
C GLU A 165 -14.50 2.35 -5.33
N ARG A 166 -15.11 1.97 -4.20
CA ARG A 166 -16.15 0.95 -4.25
C ARG A 166 -17.34 1.47 -5.03
N ALA A 167 -17.82 0.66 -5.96
CA ALA A 167 -19.03 0.93 -6.69
C ALA A 167 -20.22 0.85 -5.72
N ARG A 168 -21.19 1.71 -5.93
CA ARG A 168 -22.39 1.78 -5.08
C ARG A 168 -23.54 1.01 -5.69
#